data_d220533472df22a42770e10345b83797
#
_entry.id   d220533472df22a42770e10345b83797
#
_cell.length_a   1.000
_cell.length_b   1.000
_cell.length_c   1.000
_cell.angle_alpha   90.00
_cell.angle_beta   90.00
_cell.angle_gamma   90.00
#
_symmetry.space_group_name_H-M   'P 1'
#
loop_
_entity.id
_entity.type
_entity.pdbx_description
1 polymer ?
#
loop_
_entity_poly.entity_id
_entity_poly.type
_entity_poly.pdbx_seq_one_letter_code
_entity_poly.pdbx_strand_id
1 'polypeptide(L)'
;MKRLAVIGALAALAAAGSGVGMSSATFTAHEAFTGTIGAASDWVAPAVTLTTPADGTYQKSSTIALGGAAGNATGDGASVTVNVYSGSTATGTPITTRTVTRTNATWSTTLTNLAQGTYTAQATQSDSSSNTATSAAHTFTIDSTAPTRVSISAVNGTGTAGHLDAGDVITFTYSEPITPSSILSTWSGANAATVKVRFFNVSSTLDGFTVLDGNGAANVKLDAGTTNSPGVTLGTSTNYVSNTVNFTGSMTRSPDGKSLVIVLGANDAASKIVSAPVASAKMTWTPKAGPTDLAGNALTSPTAFTETDTDKDF
;
A
#
# COMPACT_ATOMS: atom_id res chain seq x y z
N MET A 1 -79.55 -1.85 -3.00
CA MET A 1 -78.08 -1.66 -2.91
C MET A 1 -77.73 -1.49 -1.45
N LYS A 2 -77.18 -2.52 -0.82
CA LYS A 2 -76.75 -2.48 0.59
C LYS A 2 -75.33 -1.99 0.62
N ARG A 3 -75.07 -0.81 1.22
CA ARG A 3 -73.73 -0.30 1.45
C ARG A 3 -73.14 -1.04 2.67
N LEU A 4 -72.11 -1.80 2.46
CA LEU A 4 -71.34 -2.43 3.53
C LEU A 4 -70.22 -1.46 3.90
N ALA A 5 -70.27 -0.96 5.12
CA ALA A 5 -69.15 -0.15 5.65
C ALA A 5 -68.08 -1.14 6.12
N VAL A 6 -66.97 -1.18 5.43
CA VAL A 6 -65.78 -1.89 5.91
C VAL A 6 -65.03 -0.95 6.86
N ILE A 7 -65.11 -1.25 8.14
CA ILE A 7 -64.29 -0.64 9.14
C ILE A 7 -62.92 -1.34 9.04
N GLY A 8 -61.98 -0.67 8.39
CA GLY A 8 -60.60 -1.18 8.28
C GLY A 8 -59.96 -1.23 9.66
N ALA A 9 -59.65 -2.41 10.12
CA ALA A 9 -58.75 -2.56 11.27
C ALA A 9 -57.37 -2.14 10.88
N LEU A 10 -56.88 -1.03 11.45
CA LEU A 10 -55.52 -0.60 11.30
C LEU A 10 -54.63 -1.56 12.09
N ALA A 11 -54.02 -2.54 11.45
CA ALA A 11 -52.98 -3.36 12.05
C ALA A 11 -51.67 -2.53 12.05
N ALA A 12 -51.35 -1.92 13.20
CA ALA A 12 -50.06 -1.34 13.41
C ALA A 12 -49.03 -2.47 13.59
N LEU A 13 -48.24 -2.76 12.57
CA LEU A 13 -47.12 -3.67 12.68
C LEU A 13 -45.96 -2.87 13.29
N ALA A 14 -45.74 -3.05 14.62
CA ALA A 14 -44.57 -2.53 15.29
C ALA A 14 -43.36 -3.41 14.91
N ALA A 15 -42.57 -2.97 13.95
CA ALA A 15 -41.26 -3.53 13.76
C ALA A 15 -40.30 -2.92 14.76
N ALA A 16 -39.86 -3.71 15.71
CA ALA A 16 -38.77 -3.38 16.63
C ALA A 16 -37.44 -3.64 15.82
N GLY A 17 -36.86 -2.60 15.26
CA GLY A 17 -35.58 -2.68 14.55
C GLY A 17 -35.28 -1.37 13.84
N SER A 18 -34.15 -0.81 14.12
CA SER A 18 -33.64 0.48 13.69
C SER A 18 -33.84 0.83 12.20
N GLY A 19 -34.49 1.95 11.92
CA GLY A 19 -34.25 2.73 10.71
C GLY A 19 -35.11 2.47 9.49
N VAL A 20 -36.33 1.92 9.64
CA VAL A 20 -37.27 1.78 8.51
C VAL A 20 -38.23 2.97 8.51
N GLY A 21 -38.16 3.79 7.48
CA GLY A 21 -39.15 4.84 7.24
C GLY A 21 -40.54 4.23 7.08
N MET A 22 -41.48 4.57 7.98
CA MET A 22 -42.88 4.16 7.87
C MET A 22 -43.57 5.00 6.79
N SER A 23 -43.95 4.38 5.69
CA SER A 23 -44.89 5.02 4.77
C SER A 23 -46.32 4.74 5.26
N SER A 24 -47.08 5.78 5.59
CA SER A 24 -48.49 5.68 5.86
C SER A 24 -49.27 5.73 4.53
N ALA A 25 -49.96 4.65 4.22
CA ALA A 25 -50.93 4.66 3.13
C ALA A 25 -52.31 4.90 3.72
N THR A 26 -52.97 5.99 3.29
CA THR A 26 -54.38 6.22 3.59
C THR A 26 -55.23 5.68 2.46
N PHE A 27 -56.01 4.67 2.72
CA PHE A 27 -56.96 4.09 1.75
C PHE A 27 -58.34 4.73 1.96
N THR A 28 -58.84 5.44 0.95
CA THR A 28 -60.20 5.89 0.89
C THR A 28 -60.91 4.98 -0.11
N ALA A 29 -61.55 3.90 0.37
CA ALA A 29 -62.31 2.99 -0.49
C ALA A 29 -63.77 3.38 -0.52
N HIS A 30 -64.30 3.66 -1.73
CA HIS A 30 -65.73 3.82 -2.01
C HIS A 30 -66.34 2.54 -2.55
N GLU A 31 -65.57 1.52 -2.81
CA GLU A 31 -66.00 0.24 -3.37
C GLU A 31 -65.50 -0.93 -2.50
N ALA A 32 -66.25 -2.00 -2.44
CA ALA A 32 -65.82 -3.19 -1.69
C ALA A 32 -64.67 -3.88 -2.48
N PHE A 33 -63.48 -3.88 -1.90
CA PHE A 33 -62.31 -4.61 -2.43
C PHE A 33 -62.38 -6.06 -1.90
N THR A 34 -62.56 -7.02 -2.80
CA THR A 34 -62.58 -8.46 -2.47
C THR A 34 -61.26 -9.16 -2.76
N GLY A 35 -60.20 -8.41 -2.99
CA GLY A 35 -58.87 -8.95 -3.23
C GLY A 35 -58.10 -9.13 -1.91
N THR A 36 -57.25 -10.13 -1.85
CA THR A 36 -56.28 -10.31 -0.76
C THR A 36 -55.12 -9.34 -0.98
N ILE A 37 -54.93 -8.40 -0.05
CA ILE A 37 -53.73 -7.59 -0.02
C ILE A 37 -52.68 -8.43 0.70
N GLY A 38 -51.79 -9.06 -0.07
CA GLY A 38 -50.57 -9.67 0.48
C GLY A 38 -49.52 -8.59 0.69
N ALA A 39 -49.12 -8.35 1.94
CA ALA A 39 -47.87 -7.64 2.14
C ALA A 39 -46.70 -8.50 1.63
N ALA A 40 -45.77 -7.92 0.93
CA ALA A 40 -44.52 -8.64 0.65
C ALA A 40 -43.92 -9.10 2.00
N SER A 41 -43.54 -10.37 2.07
CA SER A 41 -43.13 -11.00 3.32
C SER A 41 -41.79 -10.51 3.84
N ASP A 42 -41.02 -9.84 3.01
CA ASP A 42 -39.69 -9.32 3.34
C ASP A 42 -39.37 -8.10 2.46
N TRP A 43 -38.95 -7.00 3.12
CA TRP A 43 -38.51 -5.74 2.49
C TRP A 43 -37.06 -5.44 2.80
N VAL A 44 -36.37 -6.29 3.55
CA VAL A 44 -35.02 -6.09 4.04
C VAL A 44 -34.05 -6.91 3.20
N ALA A 45 -33.18 -6.22 2.46
CA ALA A 45 -32.12 -6.89 1.71
C ALA A 45 -31.13 -7.61 2.66
N PRO A 46 -30.52 -8.72 2.21
CA PRO A 46 -29.49 -9.44 2.99
C PRO A 46 -28.32 -8.53 3.37
N ALA A 47 -27.64 -8.83 4.46
CA ALA A 47 -26.42 -8.12 4.83
C ALA A 47 -25.20 -8.85 4.23
N VAL A 48 -24.63 -8.35 3.15
CA VAL A 48 -23.44 -8.92 2.51
C VAL A 48 -22.23 -8.00 2.65
N THR A 49 -21.05 -8.56 2.99
CA THR A 49 -19.80 -7.83 3.05
C THR A 49 -18.71 -8.56 2.23
N LEU A 50 -17.69 -7.81 1.83
CA LEU A 50 -16.41 -8.30 1.37
C LEU A 50 -15.36 -7.79 2.35
N THR A 51 -14.63 -8.68 3.02
CA THR A 51 -13.63 -8.32 4.03
C THR A 51 -12.26 -8.90 3.70
N THR A 52 -12.21 -9.91 2.84
CA THR A 52 -10.98 -10.53 2.35
C THR A 52 -10.97 -10.48 0.82
N PRO A 53 -9.90 -9.97 0.21
CA PRO A 53 -8.76 -9.31 0.86
C PRO A 53 -9.18 -7.98 1.48
N ALA A 54 -8.37 -7.43 2.39
CA ALA A 54 -8.54 -6.04 2.80
C ALA A 54 -8.37 -5.11 1.60
N ASP A 55 -9.07 -3.97 1.60
CA ASP A 55 -8.94 -3.00 0.53
C ASP A 55 -7.50 -2.47 0.43
N GLY A 56 -6.99 -2.32 -0.79
CA GLY A 56 -5.61 -1.91 -1.06
C GLY A 56 -4.54 -2.98 -0.82
N THR A 57 -4.91 -4.26 -0.67
CA THR A 57 -3.93 -5.35 -0.49
C THR A 57 -3.06 -5.53 -1.72
N TYR A 58 -1.75 -5.68 -1.49
CA TYR A 58 -0.76 -6.16 -2.48
C TYR A 58 -0.39 -7.60 -2.17
N GLN A 59 -0.24 -8.43 -3.21
CA GLN A 59 0.07 -9.85 -3.07
C GLN A 59 0.90 -10.37 -4.24
N LYS A 60 1.97 -11.12 -3.95
CA LYS A 60 2.83 -11.73 -4.97
C LYS A 60 2.25 -13.01 -5.59
N SER A 61 1.33 -13.66 -4.90
CA SER A 61 0.70 -14.88 -5.41
C SER A 61 -0.40 -14.57 -6.42
N SER A 62 -0.44 -15.30 -7.53
CA SER A 62 -1.54 -15.27 -8.51
C SER A 62 -2.84 -15.88 -7.97
N THR A 63 -2.84 -16.38 -6.75
CA THR A 63 -4.00 -16.97 -6.06
C THR A 63 -4.42 -16.07 -4.92
N ILE A 64 -5.69 -15.68 -4.87
CA ILE A 64 -6.24 -14.82 -3.83
C ILE A 64 -7.54 -15.37 -3.28
N ALA A 65 -7.69 -15.31 -1.96
CA ALA A 65 -8.94 -15.61 -1.29
C ALA A 65 -9.86 -14.38 -1.30
N LEU A 66 -11.13 -14.59 -1.57
CA LEU A 66 -12.22 -13.62 -1.43
C LEU A 66 -13.20 -14.13 -0.41
N GLY A 67 -13.71 -13.27 0.49
CA GLY A 67 -14.65 -13.71 1.49
C GLY A 67 -15.19 -12.57 2.35
N GLY A 68 -16.28 -12.89 3.07
CA GLY A 68 -16.94 -11.93 3.94
C GLY A 68 -18.14 -12.52 4.66
N ALA A 69 -18.97 -11.65 5.22
CA ALA A 69 -20.25 -12.04 5.79
C ALA A 69 -21.34 -12.16 4.71
N ALA A 70 -22.32 -12.98 4.98
CA ALA A 70 -23.53 -13.14 4.18
C ALA A 70 -24.77 -13.10 5.09
N GLY A 71 -25.86 -12.52 4.61
CA GLY A 71 -27.15 -12.60 5.27
C GLY A 71 -27.60 -14.07 5.39
N ASN A 72 -28.18 -14.41 6.56
CA ASN A 72 -28.65 -15.76 6.87
C ASN A 72 -30.01 -15.78 7.58
N ALA A 73 -30.74 -14.66 7.52
CA ALA A 73 -32.11 -14.61 7.99
C ALA A 73 -33.04 -15.50 7.13
N THR A 74 -34.22 -15.79 7.65
CA THR A 74 -35.23 -16.51 6.89
C THR A 74 -35.59 -15.70 5.65
N GLY A 75 -35.48 -16.29 4.48
CA GLY A 75 -35.68 -15.59 3.20
C GLY A 75 -34.39 -15.17 2.48
N ASP A 76 -33.29 -14.98 3.22
CA ASP A 76 -32.01 -14.65 2.59
C ASP A 76 -31.50 -15.78 1.68
N GLY A 77 -31.09 -15.42 0.48
CA GLY A 77 -30.56 -16.37 -0.50
C GLY A 77 -29.31 -17.09 -0.01
N ALA A 78 -29.22 -18.37 -0.33
CA ALA A 78 -28.07 -19.19 0.06
C ALA A 78 -26.80 -18.86 -0.74
N SER A 79 -26.91 -18.11 -1.83
CA SER A 79 -25.81 -17.82 -2.75
C SER A 79 -25.35 -16.37 -2.66
N VAL A 80 -24.05 -16.18 -2.66
CA VAL A 80 -23.37 -14.89 -2.85
C VAL A 80 -22.69 -14.90 -4.21
N THR A 81 -22.91 -13.86 -5.00
CA THR A 81 -22.23 -13.65 -6.28
C THR A 81 -21.15 -12.62 -6.09
N VAL A 82 -19.91 -12.95 -6.42
CA VAL A 82 -18.79 -12.01 -6.40
C VAL A 82 -18.31 -11.75 -7.83
N ASN A 83 -18.29 -10.48 -8.20
CA ASN A 83 -17.75 -9.97 -9.45
C ASN A 83 -16.37 -9.40 -9.23
N VAL A 84 -15.45 -9.69 -10.14
CA VAL A 84 -14.08 -9.15 -10.13
C VAL A 84 -13.84 -8.41 -11.44
N TYR A 85 -13.34 -7.21 -11.32
CA TYR A 85 -13.08 -6.28 -12.41
C TYR A 85 -11.58 -6.02 -12.54
N SER A 86 -11.12 -5.71 -13.72
CA SER A 86 -9.77 -5.19 -13.94
C SER A 86 -9.74 -3.69 -13.61
N GLY A 87 -8.70 -3.26 -12.91
CA GLY A 87 -8.54 -1.87 -12.49
C GLY A 87 -9.07 -1.58 -11.08
N SER A 88 -9.17 -0.30 -10.76
CA SER A 88 -9.45 0.21 -9.41
C SER A 88 -10.92 0.51 -9.13
N THR A 89 -11.85 0.09 -10.01
CA THR A 89 -13.29 0.35 -9.87
C THR A 89 -14.11 -0.89 -10.20
N ALA A 90 -15.23 -1.08 -9.49
CA ALA A 90 -16.20 -2.15 -9.76
C ALA A 90 -17.19 -1.74 -10.86
N THR A 91 -16.68 -1.40 -12.05
CA THR A 91 -17.49 -0.93 -13.20
C THR A 91 -17.17 -1.67 -14.48
N GLY A 92 -18.11 -1.67 -15.41
CA GLY A 92 -17.96 -2.36 -16.70
C GLY A 92 -18.23 -3.85 -16.63
N THR A 93 -17.58 -4.62 -17.50
CA THR A 93 -17.75 -6.08 -17.55
C THR A 93 -16.76 -6.75 -16.59
N PRO A 94 -17.24 -7.58 -15.65
CA PRO A 94 -16.36 -8.36 -14.79
C PRO A 94 -15.47 -9.30 -15.63
N ILE A 95 -14.19 -9.40 -15.26
CA ILE A 95 -13.27 -10.39 -15.84
C ILE A 95 -13.61 -11.81 -15.37
N THR A 96 -14.21 -11.92 -14.19
CA THR A 96 -14.74 -13.19 -13.67
C THR A 96 -15.88 -12.93 -12.70
N THR A 97 -16.83 -13.85 -12.71
CA THR A 97 -17.95 -13.92 -11.76
C THR A 97 -17.91 -15.28 -11.07
N ARG A 98 -18.09 -15.30 -9.76
CA ARG A 98 -18.20 -16.52 -8.95
C ARG A 98 -19.48 -16.47 -8.14
N THR A 99 -20.24 -17.57 -8.19
CA THR A 99 -21.37 -17.77 -7.29
C THR A 99 -21.00 -18.85 -6.28
N VAL A 100 -21.09 -18.52 -5.02
CA VAL A 100 -20.68 -19.39 -3.89
C VAL A 100 -21.83 -19.56 -2.93
N THR A 101 -22.03 -20.77 -2.44
CA THR A 101 -22.99 -21.03 -1.37
C THR A 101 -22.38 -20.58 -0.04
N ARG A 102 -23.13 -19.77 0.72
CA ARG A 102 -22.72 -19.37 2.07
C ARG A 102 -22.72 -20.56 3.03
N THR A 103 -21.85 -20.51 4.00
CA THR A 103 -21.85 -21.44 5.14
C THR A 103 -22.23 -20.62 6.40
N ASN A 104 -23.41 -20.88 6.94
CA ASN A 104 -23.98 -20.02 7.98
C ASN A 104 -24.09 -18.56 7.50
N ALA A 105 -23.43 -17.65 8.22
CA ALA A 105 -23.40 -16.20 7.93
C ALA A 105 -22.12 -15.75 7.21
N THR A 106 -21.39 -16.65 6.56
CA THR A 106 -20.12 -16.34 5.86
C THR A 106 -20.08 -16.96 4.48
N TRP A 107 -19.26 -16.38 3.62
CA TRP A 107 -18.95 -16.92 2.30
C TRP A 107 -17.45 -16.78 2.02
N SER A 108 -16.92 -17.67 1.20
CA SER A 108 -15.52 -17.57 0.74
C SER A 108 -15.34 -18.28 -0.59
N THR A 109 -14.39 -17.81 -1.36
CA THR A 109 -13.92 -18.45 -2.60
C THR A 109 -12.46 -18.12 -2.83
N THR A 110 -11.83 -18.82 -3.76
CA THR A 110 -10.45 -18.57 -4.16
C THR A 110 -10.39 -18.37 -5.66
N LEU A 111 -9.72 -17.31 -6.09
CA LEU A 111 -9.33 -17.10 -7.48
C LEU A 111 -7.90 -17.55 -7.68
N THR A 112 -7.63 -18.18 -8.80
CA THR A 112 -6.30 -18.67 -9.18
C THR A 112 -5.91 -18.13 -10.55
N ASN A 113 -4.62 -18.12 -10.84
CA ASN A 113 -4.06 -17.72 -12.14
C ASN A 113 -4.42 -16.30 -12.57
N LEU A 114 -4.55 -15.38 -11.60
CA LEU A 114 -4.67 -13.97 -11.91
C LEU A 114 -3.33 -13.46 -12.47
N ALA A 115 -3.39 -12.73 -13.57
CA ALA A 115 -2.23 -12.04 -14.10
C ALA A 115 -1.78 -10.91 -13.15
N GLN A 116 -0.56 -10.44 -13.33
CA GLN A 116 -0.10 -9.23 -12.64
C GLN A 116 -0.98 -8.04 -13.02
N GLY A 117 -1.41 -7.24 -12.04
CA GLY A 117 -2.28 -6.11 -12.24
C GLY A 117 -3.16 -5.79 -11.03
N THR A 118 -3.87 -4.68 -11.11
CA THR A 118 -4.85 -4.24 -10.10
C THR A 118 -6.24 -4.74 -10.46
N TYR A 119 -6.98 -5.17 -9.46
CA TYR A 119 -8.32 -5.73 -9.56
C TYR A 119 -9.22 -5.13 -8.50
N THR A 120 -10.53 -5.12 -8.78
CA THR A 120 -11.55 -4.72 -7.80
C THR A 120 -12.59 -5.82 -7.70
N ALA A 121 -12.89 -6.26 -6.48
CA ALA A 121 -13.94 -7.24 -6.21
C ALA A 121 -15.12 -6.59 -5.49
N GLN A 122 -16.34 -7.09 -5.79
CA GLN A 122 -17.56 -6.68 -5.14
C GLN A 122 -18.53 -7.86 -5.05
N ALA A 123 -19.17 -8.04 -3.91
CA ALA A 123 -20.10 -9.14 -3.66
C ALA A 123 -21.55 -8.65 -3.62
N THR A 124 -22.47 -9.50 -4.08
CA THR A 124 -23.91 -9.26 -4.03
C THR A 124 -24.62 -10.48 -3.48
N GLN A 125 -25.73 -10.26 -2.77
CA GLN A 125 -26.64 -11.31 -2.29
C GLN A 125 -28.07 -10.81 -2.43
N SER A 126 -28.97 -11.68 -2.87
CA SER A 126 -30.40 -11.39 -2.94
C SER A 126 -31.18 -12.32 -2.02
N ASP A 127 -32.35 -11.88 -1.57
CA ASP A 127 -33.31 -12.70 -0.87
C ASP A 127 -34.34 -13.33 -1.81
N SER A 128 -35.31 -14.08 -1.26
CA SER A 128 -36.40 -14.70 -1.99
C SER A 128 -37.45 -13.69 -2.52
N SER A 129 -37.44 -12.46 -2.00
CA SER A 129 -38.29 -11.34 -2.41
C SER A 129 -37.62 -10.46 -3.46
N SER A 130 -36.41 -10.82 -3.92
CA SER A 130 -35.57 -10.10 -4.89
C SER A 130 -34.99 -8.78 -4.36
N ASN A 131 -34.96 -8.55 -3.04
CA ASN A 131 -34.14 -7.48 -2.50
C ASN A 131 -32.68 -7.87 -2.59
N THR A 132 -31.85 -6.97 -3.12
CA THR A 132 -30.43 -7.23 -3.36
C THR A 132 -29.57 -6.25 -2.58
N ALA A 133 -28.59 -6.77 -1.86
CA ALA A 133 -27.53 -5.99 -1.25
C ALA A 133 -26.21 -6.16 -2.01
N THR A 134 -25.39 -5.13 -1.92
CA THR A 134 -24.07 -5.07 -2.55
C THR A 134 -23.05 -4.63 -1.49
N SER A 135 -21.93 -5.31 -1.42
CA SER A 135 -20.84 -4.96 -0.49
C SER A 135 -20.11 -3.69 -0.90
N ALA A 136 -19.31 -3.14 -0.02
CA ALA A 136 -18.22 -2.26 -0.44
C ALA A 136 -17.33 -2.98 -1.46
N ALA A 137 -16.78 -2.23 -2.42
CA ALA A 137 -15.79 -2.74 -3.36
C ALA A 137 -14.41 -2.69 -2.70
N HIS A 138 -13.62 -3.75 -2.86
CA HIS A 138 -12.22 -3.80 -2.41
C HIS A 138 -11.29 -3.96 -3.60
N THR A 139 -10.26 -3.13 -3.64
CA THR A 139 -9.16 -3.24 -4.60
C THR A 139 -8.04 -4.13 -4.06
N PHE A 140 -7.37 -4.84 -4.95
CA PHE A 140 -6.14 -5.58 -4.63
C PHE A 140 -5.24 -5.65 -5.85
N THR A 141 -3.94 -5.78 -5.62
CA THR A 141 -2.94 -5.84 -6.68
C THR A 141 -2.17 -7.16 -6.59
N ILE A 142 -2.12 -7.88 -7.70
CA ILE A 142 -1.22 -9.02 -7.89
C ILE A 142 0.07 -8.48 -8.50
N ASP A 143 1.17 -8.64 -7.78
CA ASP A 143 2.48 -8.17 -8.21
C ASP A 143 3.55 -9.22 -7.86
N SER A 144 4.12 -9.82 -8.87
CA SER A 144 5.17 -10.84 -8.75
C SER A 144 6.55 -10.33 -9.19
N THR A 145 6.68 -9.03 -9.49
CA THR A 145 7.93 -8.42 -9.91
C THR A 145 8.71 -7.95 -8.68
N ALA A 146 9.97 -8.31 -8.59
CA ALA A 146 10.83 -7.84 -7.52
C ALA A 146 11.38 -6.44 -7.83
N PRO A 147 11.55 -5.58 -6.82
CA PRO A 147 12.16 -4.28 -7.01
C PRO A 147 13.61 -4.41 -7.49
N THR A 148 14.00 -3.49 -8.34
CA THR A 148 15.38 -3.33 -8.78
C THR A 148 15.88 -1.94 -8.42
N ARG A 149 17.20 -1.78 -8.27
CA ARG A 149 17.83 -0.47 -8.18
C ARG A 149 17.69 0.28 -9.50
N VAL A 150 17.46 1.57 -9.44
CA VAL A 150 17.40 2.43 -10.64
C VAL A 150 18.56 3.42 -10.64
N SER A 151 18.72 4.19 -9.57
CA SER A 151 19.77 5.19 -9.46
C SER A 151 20.12 5.48 -8.01
N ILE A 152 21.31 6.04 -7.84
CA ILE A 152 21.70 6.82 -6.68
C ILE A 152 22.06 8.22 -7.18
N SER A 153 21.81 9.24 -6.38
CA SER A 153 22.28 10.60 -6.62
C SER A 153 22.56 11.30 -5.32
N ALA A 154 23.51 12.21 -5.34
CA ALA A 154 23.72 13.18 -4.28
C ALA A 154 23.59 14.59 -4.85
N VAL A 155 23.15 15.54 -4.03
CA VAL A 155 22.97 16.93 -4.42
C VAL A 155 23.41 17.82 -3.26
N ASN A 156 24.25 18.82 -3.57
CA ASN A 156 24.58 19.88 -2.63
C ASN A 156 23.30 20.58 -2.14
N GLY A 157 23.13 20.64 -0.83
CA GLY A 157 21.99 21.30 -0.19
C GLY A 157 22.11 22.82 -0.14
N THR A 158 22.88 23.32 0.84
CA THR A 158 23.01 24.76 1.11
C THR A 158 24.44 25.26 1.12
N GLY A 159 25.41 24.36 0.99
CA GLY A 159 26.84 24.61 1.07
C GLY A 159 27.47 25.01 -0.25
N THR A 160 28.77 24.76 -0.36
CA THR A 160 29.58 24.94 -1.58
C THR A 160 29.68 23.61 -2.31
N ALA A 161 29.30 23.55 -3.56
CA ALA A 161 29.37 22.33 -4.35
C ALA A 161 30.80 21.73 -4.38
N GLY A 162 30.90 20.45 -4.08
CA GLY A 162 32.16 19.73 -3.90
C GLY A 162 32.66 19.71 -2.43
N HIS A 163 31.85 20.18 -1.48
CA HIS A 163 32.07 20.06 -0.05
C HIS A 163 30.96 19.22 0.58
N LEU A 164 31.32 18.44 1.56
CA LEU A 164 30.39 17.62 2.31
C LEU A 164 29.84 18.39 3.51
N ASP A 165 28.58 18.79 3.43
CA ASP A 165 27.94 19.69 4.39
C ASP A 165 26.62 19.14 4.95
N ALA A 166 26.18 19.73 6.07
CA ALA A 166 24.83 19.53 6.55
C ALA A 166 23.82 20.17 5.56
N GLY A 167 22.78 19.45 5.22
CA GLY A 167 21.80 19.85 4.22
C GLY A 167 21.97 19.14 2.87
N ASP A 168 23.10 18.51 2.62
CA ASP A 168 23.29 17.67 1.43
C ASP A 168 22.29 16.52 1.39
N VAL A 169 21.87 16.13 0.19
CA VAL A 169 20.80 15.19 -0.02
C VAL A 169 21.30 13.99 -0.82
N ILE A 170 21.06 12.79 -0.29
CA ILE A 170 21.34 11.53 -0.96
C ILE A 170 20.01 10.86 -1.30
N THR A 171 19.84 10.42 -2.55
CA THR A 171 18.62 9.75 -3.01
C THR A 171 18.93 8.38 -3.59
N PHE A 172 18.27 7.35 -3.08
CA PHE A 172 18.29 5.98 -3.58
C PHE A 172 16.96 5.70 -4.28
N THR A 173 16.98 5.34 -5.57
CA THR A 173 15.76 5.11 -6.36
C THR A 173 15.65 3.65 -6.80
N TYR A 174 14.44 3.11 -6.68
CA TYR A 174 14.05 1.76 -7.07
C TYR A 174 13.03 1.78 -8.20
N SER A 175 12.86 0.66 -8.89
CA SER A 175 11.89 0.51 -10.00
C SER A 175 10.44 0.64 -9.53
N GLU A 176 10.16 0.36 -8.28
CA GLU A 176 8.83 0.29 -7.69
C GLU A 176 8.81 0.70 -6.21
N PRO A 177 7.61 0.93 -5.62
CA PRO A 177 7.50 1.37 -4.23
C PRO A 177 8.07 0.33 -3.26
N ILE A 178 8.93 0.78 -2.35
CA ILE A 178 9.58 -0.06 -1.34
C ILE A 178 8.82 0.00 -0.01
N THR A 179 8.67 -1.14 0.62
CA THR A 179 8.13 -1.27 1.98
C THR A 179 9.14 -0.73 3.00
N PRO A 180 8.83 0.35 3.74
CA PRO A 180 9.79 1.01 4.64
C PRO A 180 10.38 0.08 5.70
N SER A 181 9.59 -0.79 6.30
CA SER A 181 10.05 -1.76 7.31
C SER A 181 11.01 -2.81 6.76
N SER A 182 11.05 -3.00 5.44
CA SER A 182 12.05 -3.85 4.79
C SER A 182 13.43 -3.19 4.70
N ILE A 183 13.48 -1.85 4.75
CA ILE A 183 14.72 -1.06 4.79
C ILE A 183 15.25 -0.97 6.22
N LEU A 184 14.39 -0.55 7.15
CA LEU A 184 14.70 -0.45 8.56
C LEU A 184 13.47 -0.95 9.36
N SER A 185 13.62 -2.02 10.09
CA SER A 185 12.50 -2.76 10.70
C SER A 185 11.63 -1.93 11.65
N THR A 186 12.18 -0.86 12.21
CA THR A 186 11.47 0.07 13.09
C THR A 186 10.79 1.23 12.37
N TRP A 187 10.93 1.31 11.05
CA TRP A 187 10.43 2.43 10.25
C TRP A 187 9.15 2.07 9.49
N SER A 188 8.08 2.82 9.75
CA SER A 188 6.79 2.66 9.06
C SER A 188 6.67 3.47 7.76
N GLY A 189 7.57 4.42 7.54
CA GLY A 189 7.49 5.37 6.41
C GLY A 189 6.56 6.56 6.63
N ALA A 190 5.82 6.60 7.73
CA ALA A 190 4.90 7.71 8.02
C ALA A 190 5.64 9.00 8.43
N ASN A 191 6.76 8.85 9.12
CA ASN A 191 7.63 9.93 9.56
C ASN A 191 9.06 9.67 9.09
N ALA A 192 9.91 10.68 9.14
CA ALA A 192 11.34 10.52 8.90
C ALA A 192 11.96 9.53 9.89
N ALA A 193 12.86 8.69 9.41
CA ALA A 193 13.70 7.85 10.25
C ALA A 193 15.06 8.54 10.49
N THR A 194 15.53 8.49 11.74
CA THR A 194 16.90 8.92 12.03
C THR A 194 17.88 7.82 11.63
N VAL A 195 18.85 8.17 10.80
CA VAL A 195 19.95 7.29 10.36
C VAL A 195 21.29 7.98 10.63
N LYS A 196 22.37 7.23 10.50
CA LYS A 196 23.74 7.77 10.41
C LYS A 196 24.30 7.47 9.04
N VAL A 197 24.83 8.46 8.38
CA VAL A 197 25.63 8.29 7.17
C VAL A 197 27.09 8.38 7.56
N ARG A 198 27.79 7.26 7.44
CA ARG A 198 29.20 7.15 7.78
C ARG A 198 30.04 7.24 6.52
N PHE A 199 30.81 8.30 6.41
CA PHE A 199 31.81 8.48 5.37
C PHE A 199 33.14 7.88 5.80
N PHE A 200 33.85 7.28 4.84
CA PHE A 200 35.13 6.63 5.00
C PHE A 200 36.15 7.25 4.04
N ASN A 201 37.33 7.57 4.55
CA ASN A 201 38.49 7.72 3.69
C ASN A 201 38.99 6.31 3.34
N VAL A 202 38.68 5.84 2.13
CA VAL A 202 39.07 4.51 1.66
C VAL A 202 40.52 4.51 1.19
N SER A 203 40.93 5.61 0.51
CA SER A 203 42.30 5.88 0.12
C SER A 203 42.50 7.39 -0.08
N SER A 204 43.71 7.81 -0.37
CA SER A 204 44.00 9.23 -0.64
C SER A 204 43.25 9.81 -1.86
N THR A 205 42.58 8.98 -2.63
CA THR A 205 41.87 9.37 -3.87
C THR A 205 40.46 8.76 -3.99
N LEU A 206 39.97 8.11 -2.94
CA LEU A 206 38.69 7.45 -2.97
C LEU A 206 38.04 7.49 -1.60
N ASP A 207 36.86 8.07 -1.54
CA ASP A 207 35.96 8.01 -0.41
C ASP A 207 34.74 7.17 -0.71
N GLY A 208 33.98 6.85 0.33
CA GLY A 208 32.71 6.17 0.22
C GLY A 208 31.90 6.32 1.49
N PHE A 209 30.67 5.87 1.47
CA PHE A 209 29.82 5.90 2.66
C PHE A 209 28.95 4.66 2.80
N THR A 210 28.37 4.51 3.97
CA THR A 210 27.29 3.55 4.27
C THR A 210 26.23 4.20 5.14
N VAL A 211 24.99 3.72 5.01
CA VAL A 211 23.87 4.17 5.83
C VAL A 211 23.65 3.17 6.97
N LEU A 212 23.71 3.65 8.18
CA LEU A 212 23.52 2.92 9.42
C LEU A 212 22.24 3.37 10.12
N ASP A 213 21.70 2.57 11.03
CA ASP A 213 20.60 3.04 11.89
C ASP A 213 21.04 4.20 12.79
N GLY A 214 20.09 4.85 13.46
CA GLY A 214 20.37 6.00 14.31
C GLY A 214 21.37 5.71 15.45
N ASN A 215 21.55 4.43 15.83
CA ASN A 215 22.51 3.98 16.82
C ASN A 215 23.88 3.66 16.20
N GLY A 216 24.00 3.65 14.88
CA GLY A 216 25.24 3.36 14.16
C GLY A 216 25.47 1.88 13.89
N ALA A 217 24.43 1.04 13.94
CA ALA A 217 24.50 -0.36 13.54
C ALA A 217 24.09 -0.56 12.08
N ALA A 218 24.63 -1.58 11.40
CA ALA A 218 24.38 -1.89 10.00
C ALA A 218 23.01 -2.59 9.78
N ASN A 219 21.95 -2.02 10.35
CA ASN A 219 20.58 -2.54 10.31
C ASN A 219 19.76 -1.97 9.14
N VAL A 220 20.25 -0.91 8.48
CA VAL A 220 19.61 -0.33 7.28
C VAL A 220 19.99 -1.16 6.06
N LYS A 221 18.99 -1.46 5.21
CA LYS A 221 19.19 -2.29 4.01
C LYS A 221 19.19 -1.45 2.73
N LEU A 222 19.85 -0.31 2.72
CA LEU A 222 20.02 0.51 1.51
C LEU A 222 21.22 0.08 0.70
N ASP A 223 22.32 -0.13 1.37
CA ASP A 223 23.60 -0.48 0.74
C ASP A 223 24.25 -1.69 1.43
N ALA A 224 25.19 -2.31 0.75
CA ALA A 224 25.90 -3.50 1.24
C ALA A 224 27.03 -3.18 2.24
N GLY A 225 27.20 -1.92 2.62
CA GLY A 225 28.22 -1.51 3.57
C GLY A 225 27.98 -2.03 4.99
N THR A 226 29.02 -1.89 5.78
CA THR A 226 29.05 -2.28 7.19
C THR A 226 29.51 -1.10 8.05
N THR A 227 29.63 -1.31 9.35
CA THR A 227 30.23 -0.30 10.23
C THR A 227 31.69 0.03 9.91
N ASN A 228 32.35 -0.79 9.09
CA ASN A 228 33.80 -0.68 8.79
C ASN A 228 34.11 -0.62 7.28
N SER A 229 33.10 -0.63 6.42
CA SER A 229 33.30 -0.55 4.96
C SER A 229 32.12 0.16 4.28
N PRO A 230 32.38 0.96 3.22
CA PRO A 230 31.32 1.62 2.47
C PRO A 230 30.53 0.63 1.64
N GLY A 231 29.25 0.93 1.42
CA GLY A 231 28.38 0.30 0.45
C GLY A 231 28.16 1.16 -0.79
N VAL A 232 28.56 2.43 -0.71
CA VAL A 232 28.63 3.36 -1.83
C VAL A 232 30.05 3.91 -1.92
N THR A 233 30.65 3.91 -3.12
CA THR A 233 31.91 4.59 -3.40
C THR A 233 31.65 5.85 -4.22
N LEU A 234 32.39 6.92 -3.95
CA LEU A 234 32.19 8.25 -4.53
C LEU A 234 33.04 8.47 -5.82
N GLY A 235 33.64 7.39 -6.34
CA GLY A 235 34.47 7.42 -7.53
C GLY A 235 35.90 7.82 -7.25
N THR A 236 36.74 7.76 -8.28
CA THR A 236 38.16 8.10 -8.15
C THR A 236 38.38 9.61 -8.15
N SER A 237 39.41 10.06 -7.43
CA SER A 237 39.75 11.47 -7.22
C SER A 237 38.80 12.21 -6.27
N THR A 238 38.02 11.50 -5.48
CA THR A 238 37.21 12.09 -4.41
C THR A 238 37.94 11.96 -3.08
N ASN A 239 38.01 13.04 -2.34
CA ASN A 239 38.59 13.09 -1.01
C ASN A 239 37.79 14.10 -0.17
N TYR A 240 36.57 13.73 0.21
CA TYR A 240 35.69 14.55 1.04
C TYR A 240 36.08 14.52 2.52
N VAL A 241 36.66 13.40 2.94
CA VAL A 241 37.03 13.20 4.34
C VAL A 241 38.47 12.69 4.47
N SER A 242 39.23 13.24 5.42
CA SER A 242 40.59 12.78 5.75
C SER A 242 40.60 11.57 6.70
N ASN A 243 39.45 11.23 7.28
CA ASN A 243 39.22 10.08 8.16
C ASN A 243 37.71 9.82 8.24
N THR A 244 37.28 8.80 8.96
CA THR A 244 35.88 8.50 9.17
C THR A 244 35.13 9.67 9.84
N VAL A 245 34.00 10.05 9.25
CA VAL A 245 33.07 11.08 9.75
C VAL A 245 31.64 10.52 9.69
N ASN A 246 30.86 10.74 10.76
CA ASN A 246 29.44 10.38 10.77
C ASN A 246 28.59 11.64 10.71
N PHE A 247 27.61 11.63 9.84
CA PHE A 247 26.52 12.60 9.81
C PHE A 247 25.26 11.98 10.40
N THR A 248 24.52 12.72 11.20
CA THR A 248 23.14 12.38 11.51
C THR A 248 22.32 12.60 10.24
N GLY A 249 21.51 11.63 9.83
CA GLY A 249 20.67 11.73 8.64
C GLY A 249 19.19 11.66 8.98
N SER A 250 18.38 12.36 8.21
CA SER A 250 16.91 12.24 8.23
C SER A 250 16.47 11.55 6.95
N MET A 251 16.02 10.28 7.05
CA MET A 251 15.61 9.47 5.91
C MET A 251 14.08 9.53 5.75
N THR A 252 13.62 9.88 4.57
CA THR A 252 12.20 9.93 4.18
C THR A 252 11.94 9.13 2.91
N ARG A 253 10.68 8.82 2.64
CA ARG A 253 10.24 8.17 1.40
C ARG A 253 9.56 9.21 0.51
N SER A 254 9.80 9.15 -0.81
CA SER A 254 9.06 9.94 -1.79
C SER A 254 7.56 9.61 -1.78
N PRO A 255 6.69 10.52 -2.24
CA PRO A 255 5.23 10.27 -2.29
C PRO A 255 4.84 9.04 -3.10
N ASP A 256 5.54 8.72 -4.19
CA ASP A 256 5.34 7.53 -5.02
C ASP A 256 5.96 6.26 -4.40
N GLY A 257 6.69 6.40 -3.30
CA GLY A 257 7.33 5.31 -2.57
C GLY A 257 8.56 4.70 -3.23
N LYS A 258 8.99 5.20 -4.37
CA LYS A 258 10.10 4.62 -5.15
C LYS A 258 11.47 5.13 -4.73
N SER A 259 11.54 6.28 -4.10
CA SER A 259 12.81 6.88 -3.67
C SER A 259 12.90 7.02 -2.16
N LEU A 260 14.08 6.79 -1.64
CA LEU A 260 14.46 7.01 -0.26
C LEU A 260 15.46 8.15 -0.22
N VAL A 261 15.08 9.24 0.45
CA VAL A 261 15.81 10.51 0.46
C VAL A 261 16.40 10.71 1.85
N ILE A 262 17.69 10.94 1.92
CA ILE A 262 18.42 11.23 3.17
C ILE A 262 18.97 12.65 3.09
N VAL A 263 18.58 13.47 4.05
CA VAL A 263 19.16 14.80 4.25
C VAL A 263 20.21 14.70 5.36
N LEU A 264 21.45 15.11 5.07
CA LEU A 264 22.53 15.12 6.04
C LEU A 264 22.29 16.23 7.07
N GLY A 265 22.47 15.91 8.33
CA GLY A 265 22.41 16.85 9.45
C GLY A 265 23.80 17.16 10.00
N ALA A 266 23.92 17.32 11.32
CA ALA A 266 25.19 17.59 11.97
C ALA A 266 26.15 16.41 11.84
N ASN A 267 27.46 16.72 11.68
CA ASN A 267 28.55 15.75 11.72
C ASN A 267 29.22 15.71 13.10
N ASP A 268 29.95 14.64 13.37
CA ASP A 268 30.69 14.41 14.64
C ASP A 268 32.16 14.82 14.58
N ALA A 269 32.67 15.20 13.42
CA ALA A 269 34.11 15.46 13.25
C ALA A 269 34.40 16.43 12.08
N ALA A 270 33.95 17.69 12.19
CA ALA A 270 34.11 18.70 11.15
C ALA A 270 35.58 18.93 10.73
N SER A 271 36.52 18.79 11.65
CA SER A 271 37.97 18.93 11.36
C SER A 271 38.55 17.86 10.43
N LYS A 272 37.79 16.81 10.16
CA LYS A 272 38.17 15.71 9.27
C LYS A 272 37.54 15.85 7.87
N ILE A 273 36.62 16.80 7.68
CA ILE A 273 36.05 17.14 6.37
C ILE A 273 37.10 17.98 5.62
N VAL A 274 37.33 17.62 4.35
CA VAL A 274 38.29 18.34 3.51
C VAL A 274 37.68 19.67 3.07
N SER A 275 38.40 20.75 3.25
CA SER A 275 37.92 22.10 2.94
C SER A 275 38.10 22.52 1.49
N ALA A 276 38.79 21.75 0.66
CA ALA A 276 38.95 22.01 -0.76
C ALA A 276 37.84 21.32 -1.54
N PRO A 277 37.20 21.97 -2.54
CA PRO A 277 36.16 21.35 -3.36
C PRO A 277 36.69 20.11 -4.10
N VAL A 278 35.91 19.05 -4.05
CA VAL A 278 36.26 17.78 -4.72
C VAL A 278 35.92 17.84 -6.22
N ALA A 279 36.66 17.12 -7.02
CA ALA A 279 36.39 16.98 -8.45
C ALA A 279 35.12 16.16 -8.70
N SER A 280 34.48 16.38 -9.85
CA SER A 280 33.35 15.57 -10.30
C SER A 280 33.75 14.11 -10.52
N ALA A 281 32.90 13.19 -10.08
CA ALA A 281 33.13 11.75 -10.16
C ALA A 281 31.81 11.01 -10.46
N LYS A 282 31.83 9.70 -10.34
CA LYS A 282 30.62 8.84 -10.47
C LYS A 282 30.49 8.00 -9.23
N MET A 283 29.35 8.10 -8.55
CA MET A 283 29.04 7.20 -7.45
C MET A 283 28.80 5.78 -7.95
N THR A 284 29.23 4.81 -7.17
CA THR A 284 28.85 3.41 -7.37
C THR A 284 28.15 2.90 -6.13
N TRP A 285 26.89 2.56 -6.27
CA TRP A 285 26.06 2.00 -5.22
C TRP A 285 26.00 0.49 -5.31
N THR A 286 26.37 -0.21 -4.26
CA THR A 286 26.15 -1.65 -4.09
C THR A 286 24.95 -1.83 -3.17
N PRO A 287 23.75 -2.14 -3.68
CA PRO A 287 22.57 -2.31 -2.85
C PRO A 287 22.68 -3.56 -1.98
N LYS A 288 21.96 -3.58 -0.86
CA LYS A 288 21.81 -4.76 -0.01
C LYS A 288 20.62 -5.58 -0.49
N ALA A 289 20.73 -6.90 -0.48
CA ALA A 289 19.60 -7.79 -0.69
C ALA A 289 18.58 -7.66 0.46
N GLY A 290 17.30 -7.83 0.14
CA GLY A 290 16.25 -7.92 1.14
C GLY A 290 15.25 -6.77 1.25
N PRO A 291 15.47 -5.54 0.70
CA PRO A 291 14.36 -4.62 0.50
C PRO A 291 13.23 -5.29 -0.27
N THR A 292 12.00 -5.08 0.16
CA THR A 292 10.82 -5.63 -0.53
C THR A 292 9.91 -4.52 -1.03
N ASP A 293 9.18 -4.82 -2.10
CA ASP A 293 8.04 -4.02 -2.53
C ASP A 293 6.84 -4.18 -1.57
N LEU A 294 5.69 -3.63 -1.97
CA LEU A 294 4.44 -3.70 -1.22
C LEU A 294 3.81 -5.10 -1.23
N ALA A 295 4.11 -5.92 -2.25
CA ALA A 295 3.64 -7.31 -2.36
C ALA A 295 4.55 -8.31 -1.63
N GLY A 296 5.72 -7.87 -1.14
CA GLY A 296 6.70 -8.70 -0.45
C GLY A 296 7.67 -9.42 -1.39
N ASN A 297 7.80 -8.99 -2.66
CA ASN A 297 8.88 -9.46 -3.53
C ASN A 297 10.18 -8.79 -3.10
N ALA A 298 11.23 -9.57 -2.90
CA ALA A 298 12.51 -9.06 -2.39
C ALA A 298 13.51 -8.78 -3.52
N LEU A 299 14.27 -7.70 -3.36
CA LEU A 299 15.48 -7.47 -4.15
C LEU A 299 16.46 -8.61 -3.88
N THR A 300 16.69 -9.48 -4.86
CA THR A 300 17.50 -10.70 -4.70
C THR A 300 18.87 -10.65 -5.38
N SER A 301 19.05 -9.74 -6.35
CA SER A 301 20.29 -9.63 -7.14
C SER A 301 20.89 -8.23 -7.00
N PRO A 302 21.61 -7.95 -5.92
CA PRO A 302 22.17 -6.64 -5.65
C PRO A 302 23.43 -6.37 -6.50
N THR A 303 23.32 -6.31 -7.82
CA THR A 303 24.43 -5.87 -8.67
C THR A 303 24.67 -4.38 -8.45
N ALA A 304 25.94 -3.97 -8.42
CA ALA A 304 26.31 -2.56 -8.27
C ALA A 304 25.74 -1.71 -9.41
N PHE A 305 25.41 -0.47 -9.10
CA PHE A 305 24.98 0.56 -10.05
C PHE A 305 26.02 1.68 -10.00
N THR A 306 26.55 2.05 -11.16
CA THR A 306 27.40 3.23 -11.30
C THR A 306 26.62 4.29 -12.07
N GLU A 307 26.67 5.52 -11.60
CA GLU A 307 26.04 6.67 -12.27
C GLU A 307 26.44 6.78 -13.74
N THR A 308 25.51 7.26 -14.56
CA THR A 308 25.79 7.51 -15.98
C THR A 308 26.60 8.79 -16.19
N ASP A 309 26.27 9.81 -15.43
CA ASP A 309 26.88 11.14 -15.53
C ASP A 309 28.00 11.32 -14.51
N THR A 310 28.91 12.22 -14.82
CA THR A 310 29.99 12.64 -13.89
C THR A 310 29.64 14.03 -13.40
N ASP A 311 29.37 14.15 -12.13
CA ASP A 311 29.00 15.41 -11.50
C ASP A 311 29.72 15.63 -10.17
N LYS A 312 29.30 16.66 -9.41
CA LYS A 312 29.74 16.89 -8.04
C LYS A 312 28.63 16.40 -7.13
N ASP A 313 28.94 15.35 -6.37
CA ASP A 313 27.95 14.64 -5.54
C ASP A 313 27.44 15.49 -4.36
N PHE A 314 28.24 16.40 -3.81
CA PHE A 314 27.94 17.19 -2.61
C PHE A 314 28.32 18.65 -2.78
#